data_463841d50b2de2b320c9d74b52cf4f74
#
_entry.id   463841d50b2de2b320c9d74b52cf4f74
#
_cell.length_a   1.000
_cell.length_b   1.000
_cell.length_c   1.000
_cell.angle_alpha   90.00
_cell.angle_beta   90.00
_cell.angle_gamma   90.00
#
_symmetry.space_group_name_H-M   'P 1'
#
loop_
_entity.id
_entity.type
_entity.pdbx_description
1 polymer ?
#
loop_
_entity_poly.entity_id
_entity_poly.type
_entity_poly.pdbx_seq_one_letter_code
_entity_poly.pdbx_strand_id
1 'polypeptide(L)'
;MSFLSKLLGTKEQEQQGDPDGIYFYVQCDNCGEKLRIRADKRHDLMRDYESGELTWNKEIMDARCFRIMYAQVTLDKKYRVQSQTIEGQGHFIIKEEFLA
;
A
#
# COMPACT_ATOMS: atom_id res chain seq x y z
N MET A 1 19.01 -19.26 15.20
CA MET A 1 18.31 -19.03 15.09
C MET A 1 18.02 -18.68 14.80
N SER A 2 18.20 -18.82 14.52
CA SER A 2 17.65 -18.45 14.14
C SER A 2 16.92 -18.32 14.36
N PHE A 3 16.61 -18.09 14.77
CA PHE A 3 15.60 -17.80 14.90
C PHE A 3 15.46 -16.73 15.32
N LEU A 4 16.33 -16.14 15.56
CA LEU A 4 16.22 -15.07 15.92
C LEU A 4 16.24 -14.12 14.95
N SER A 5 16.89 -14.26 14.10
CA SER A 5 16.75 -13.51 12.96
C SER A 5 15.40 -13.69 12.44
N LYS A 6 14.75 -14.65 12.94
CA LYS A 6 13.44 -14.83 12.67
C LYS A 6 12.64 -13.74 13.09
N LEU A 7 12.95 -13.13 14.14
CA LEU A 7 12.18 -12.06 14.63
C LEU A 7 12.25 -10.88 13.71
N LEU A 8 13.41 -10.65 13.18
CA LEU A 8 13.55 -9.56 12.28
C LEU A 8 12.79 -9.79 11.01
N GLY A 9 12.64 -11.03 10.65
CA GLY A 9 12.00 -11.35 9.43
C GLY A 9 10.50 -11.28 9.47
N THR A 10 9.92 -10.92 10.57
CA THR A 10 8.49 -10.91 10.67
C THR A 10 7.82 -10.05 9.63
N LYS A 11 8.28 -8.84 9.43
CA LYS A 11 7.68 -7.97 8.43
C LYS A 11 7.96 -8.47 7.04
N GLU A 12 9.15 -8.96 6.83
CA GLU A 12 9.51 -9.47 5.53
C GLU A 12 8.74 -10.72 5.20
N GLN A 13 8.45 -11.51 6.20
CA GLN A 13 7.68 -12.71 5.97
C GLN A 13 6.29 -12.40 5.48
N GLU A 14 5.71 -11.34 5.95
CA GLU A 14 4.40 -10.96 5.49
C GLU A 14 4.42 -10.68 4.00
N GLN A 15 5.46 -10.01 3.51
CA GLN A 15 5.57 -9.74 2.10
C GLN A 15 5.96 -10.96 1.32
N GLN A 16 6.80 -11.80 1.88
CA GLN A 16 7.20 -13.01 1.22
C GLN A 16 6.06 -13.99 1.11
N GLY A 17 5.14 -13.97 2.06
CA GLY A 17 3.99 -14.82 2.02
C GLY A 17 2.98 -14.41 0.96
N ASP A 18 3.15 -13.24 0.36
CA ASP A 18 2.24 -12.75 -0.67
C ASP A 18 3.06 -12.08 -1.77
N PRO A 19 3.73 -12.87 -2.60
CA PRO A 19 4.63 -12.30 -3.60
C PRO A 19 3.91 -11.49 -4.67
N ASP A 20 2.60 -11.68 -4.81
CA ASP A 20 1.84 -10.95 -5.81
C ASP A 20 1.17 -9.71 -5.25
N GLY A 21 1.36 -9.42 -3.98
CA GLY A 21 0.70 -8.28 -3.34
C GLY A 21 1.67 -7.20 -2.91
N ILE A 22 1.22 -5.95 -3.03
CA ILE A 22 1.92 -4.80 -2.48
C ILE A 22 0.95 -4.16 -1.51
N TYR A 23 1.42 -3.82 -0.31
CA TYR A 23 0.55 -3.28 0.71
C TYR A 23 0.77 -1.80 0.91
N PHE A 24 -0.32 -1.05 0.93
CA PHE A 24 -0.29 0.38 1.22
C PHE A 24 -1.11 0.62 2.47
N TYR A 25 -0.68 1.59 3.26
CA TYR A 25 -1.34 1.91 4.51
C TYR A 25 -1.81 3.35 4.45
N VAL A 26 -3.07 3.58 4.79
CA VAL A 26 -3.67 4.91 4.75
C VAL A 26 -4.43 5.17 6.03
N GLN A 27 -4.66 6.42 6.31
CA GLN A 27 -5.41 6.82 7.50
C GLN A 27 -6.42 7.89 7.10
N CYS A 28 -7.65 7.74 7.60
CA CYS A 28 -8.69 8.70 7.38
C CYS A 28 -8.44 9.93 8.23
N ASP A 29 -8.50 11.12 7.61
CA ASP A 29 -8.26 12.36 8.33
C ASP A 29 -9.41 12.72 9.25
N ASN A 30 -10.60 12.22 8.99
CA ASN A 30 -11.77 12.58 9.75
C ASN A 30 -11.93 11.76 11.03
N CYS A 31 -11.82 10.45 10.94
CA CYS A 31 -12.02 9.59 12.10
C CYS A 31 -10.75 8.92 12.61
N GLY A 32 -9.67 9.02 11.84
CA GLY A 32 -8.40 8.44 12.27
C GLY A 32 -8.27 6.95 12.01
N GLU A 33 -9.23 6.34 11.34
CA GLU A 33 -9.15 4.91 11.06
C GLU A 33 -7.99 4.61 10.14
N LYS A 34 -7.26 3.55 10.45
CA LYS A 34 -6.11 3.11 9.66
C LYS A 34 -6.50 1.90 8.85
N LEU A 35 -6.11 1.91 7.58
CA LEU A 35 -6.50 0.87 6.64
C LEU A 35 -5.28 0.29 5.96
N ARG A 36 -5.30 -1.02 5.74
CA ARG A 36 -4.28 -1.71 4.96
C ARG A 36 -4.91 -2.14 3.65
N ILE A 37 -4.34 -1.71 2.54
CA ILE A 37 -4.88 -1.98 1.23
C ILE A 37 -3.89 -2.82 0.45
N ARG A 38 -4.35 -3.92 -0.11
CA ARG A 38 -3.52 -4.79 -0.93
C ARG A 38 -3.71 -4.45 -2.41
N ALA A 39 -2.61 -4.24 -3.10
CA ALA A 39 -2.62 -4.06 -4.55
C ALA A 39 -2.08 -5.32 -5.18
N ASP A 40 -2.84 -5.91 -6.10
CA ASP A 40 -2.43 -7.13 -6.77
C ASP A 40 -1.53 -6.77 -7.96
N LYS A 41 -0.32 -7.30 -7.97
CA LYS A 41 0.64 -6.99 -9.02
C LYS A 41 0.15 -7.40 -10.40
N ARG A 42 -0.70 -8.41 -10.47
CA ARG A 42 -1.17 -8.92 -11.74
C ARG A 42 -2.40 -8.19 -12.26
N HIS A 43 -3.25 -7.70 -11.38
CA HIS A 43 -4.55 -7.20 -11.79
C HIS A 43 -4.80 -5.74 -11.49
N ASP A 44 -4.12 -5.20 -10.47
CA ASP A 44 -4.43 -3.85 -10.01
C ASP A 44 -3.49 -2.78 -10.55
N LEU A 45 -2.42 -3.19 -11.22
CA LEU A 45 -1.43 -2.24 -11.71
C LEU A 45 -1.54 -2.10 -13.23
N MET A 46 -1.42 -0.86 -13.70
CA MET A 46 -1.40 -0.58 -15.13
C MET A 46 0.04 -0.30 -15.53
N ARG A 47 0.48 -0.98 -16.59
CA ARG A 47 1.85 -0.84 -17.07
C ARG A 47 1.93 0.06 -18.28
N ASP A 48 2.86 0.99 -18.25
CA ASP A 48 3.19 1.77 -19.41
C ASP A 48 4.25 0.99 -20.18
N TYR A 49 3.90 0.54 -21.37
CA TYR A 49 4.79 -0.32 -22.13
C TYR A 49 6.03 0.40 -22.66
N GLU A 50 5.98 1.71 -22.72
CA GLU A 50 7.15 2.45 -23.20
C GLU A 50 8.18 2.61 -22.10
N SER A 51 7.77 2.96 -20.89
CA SER A 51 8.71 3.23 -19.81
C SER A 51 8.86 2.07 -18.85
N GLY A 52 7.89 1.16 -18.83
CA GLY A 52 7.86 0.09 -17.84
C GLY A 52 7.30 0.53 -16.50
N GLU A 53 6.86 1.78 -16.41
CA GLU A 53 6.34 2.30 -15.15
C GLU A 53 4.97 1.70 -14.86
N LEU A 54 4.69 1.52 -13.57
CA LEU A 54 3.43 0.92 -13.13
C LEU A 54 2.65 1.97 -12.36
N THR A 55 1.34 1.95 -12.53
CA THR A 55 0.45 2.88 -11.82
C THR A 55 -0.67 2.11 -11.13
N TRP A 56 -0.95 2.48 -9.90
CA TRP A 56 -2.04 1.91 -9.12
C TRP A 56 -2.98 3.05 -8.73
N ASN A 57 -4.26 2.85 -9.07
CA ASN A 57 -5.30 3.81 -8.72
C ASN A 57 -6.36 3.07 -7.93
N LYS A 58 -6.75 3.62 -6.80
CA LYS A 58 -7.71 2.93 -5.95
C LYS A 58 -8.64 3.91 -5.26
N GLU A 59 -9.91 3.60 -5.31
CA GLU A 59 -10.92 4.30 -4.53
C GLU A 59 -11.05 3.57 -3.22
N ILE A 60 -10.85 4.26 -2.12
CA ILE A 60 -10.85 3.66 -0.79
C ILE A 60 -11.93 4.32 0.03
N MET A 61 -12.78 3.52 0.67
CA MET A 61 -13.81 4.05 1.55
C MET A 61 -13.56 3.57 2.96
N ASP A 62 -13.53 4.53 3.88
CA ASP A 62 -13.37 4.26 5.30
C ASP A 62 -14.67 3.66 5.85
N ALA A 63 -14.54 2.60 6.64
CA ALA A 63 -15.69 1.87 7.15
C ALA A 63 -16.43 2.62 8.26
N ARG A 64 -15.81 3.65 8.85
CA ARG A 64 -16.42 4.38 9.95
C ARG A 64 -17.12 5.64 9.50
N CYS A 65 -16.47 6.41 8.63
CA CYS A 65 -17.00 7.66 8.15
C CYS A 65 -17.60 7.57 6.78
N PHE A 66 -17.33 6.49 6.06
CA PHE A 66 -17.78 6.29 4.68
C PHE A 66 -17.31 7.41 3.76
N ARG A 67 -16.14 7.97 4.06
CA ARG A 67 -15.56 8.99 3.22
C ARG A 67 -14.67 8.36 2.19
N ILE A 68 -14.74 8.87 0.97
CA ILE A 68 -14.00 8.27 -0.14
C ILE A 68 -12.68 8.99 -0.33
N MET A 69 -11.61 8.21 -0.50
CA MET A 69 -10.29 8.70 -0.80
C MET A 69 -9.88 8.10 -2.14
N TYR A 70 -9.17 8.88 -2.93
CA TYR A 70 -8.67 8.39 -4.22
C TYR A 70 -7.15 8.35 -4.14
N ALA A 71 -6.59 7.15 -4.12
CA ALA A 71 -5.16 6.96 -4.00
C ALA A 71 -4.56 6.69 -5.37
N GLN A 72 -3.39 7.26 -5.63
CA GLN A 72 -2.65 6.99 -6.84
C GLN A 72 -1.19 6.82 -6.48
N VAL A 73 -0.61 5.71 -6.94
CA VAL A 73 0.79 5.40 -6.68
C VAL A 73 1.45 5.05 -7.99
N THR A 74 2.63 5.61 -8.23
CA THR A 74 3.43 5.30 -9.39
C THR A 74 4.65 4.52 -8.91
N LEU A 75 4.92 3.39 -9.57
CA LEU A 75 6.03 2.52 -9.20
C LEU A 75 6.91 2.28 -10.41
N ASP A 76 8.17 1.95 -10.15
CA ASP A 76 9.07 1.58 -11.25
C ASP A 76 8.83 0.11 -11.59
N LYS A 77 9.54 -0.40 -12.58
CA LYS A 77 9.32 -1.77 -13.02
C LYS A 77 9.76 -2.81 -11.99
N LYS A 78 10.41 -2.39 -10.93
CA LYS A 78 10.77 -3.27 -9.82
C LYS A 78 9.84 -3.08 -8.62
N TYR A 79 8.71 -2.42 -8.84
CA TYR A 79 7.68 -2.21 -7.83
C TYR A 79 8.13 -1.30 -6.69
N ARG A 80 9.05 -0.38 -6.98
CA ARG A 80 9.46 0.60 -5.97
C ARG A 80 8.64 1.87 -6.19
N VAL A 81 8.14 2.43 -5.10
CA VAL A 81 7.28 3.60 -5.16
C VAL A 81 8.08 4.82 -5.62
N GLN A 82 7.61 5.45 -6.68
CA GLN A 82 8.21 6.67 -7.20
C GLN A 82 7.45 7.90 -6.71
N SER A 83 6.12 7.80 -6.63
CA SER A 83 5.30 8.89 -6.12
C SER A 83 4.00 8.31 -5.60
N GLN A 84 3.36 9.03 -4.69
CA GLN A 84 2.07 8.62 -4.17
C GLN A 84 1.29 9.84 -3.74
N THR A 85 -0.01 9.84 -4.04
CA THR A 85 -0.90 10.94 -3.69
C THR A 85 -2.24 10.38 -3.26
N ILE A 86 -2.94 11.13 -2.42
CA ILE A 86 -4.32 10.82 -2.07
C ILE A 86 -5.12 12.11 -2.18
N GLU A 87 -6.27 12.01 -2.85
CA GLU A 87 -7.24 13.08 -2.87
C GLU A 87 -8.39 12.68 -1.96
N GLY A 88 -8.93 13.65 -1.24
CA GLY A 88 -9.98 13.40 -0.28
C GLY A 88 -9.46 13.55 1.13
N GLN A 89 -10.14 12.91 2.08
CA GLN A 89 -9.82 13.11 3.49
C GLN A 89 -9.02 11.93 4.03
N GLY A 90 -7.81 11.79 3.53
CA GLY A 90 -6.92 10.75 4.00
C GLY A 90 -5.49 10.99 3.56
N HIS A 91 -4.59 10.21 4.10
CA HIS A 91 -3.18 10.30 3.73
C HIS A 91 -2.52 8.96 3.91
N PHE A 92 -1.38 8.78 3.24
CA PHE A 92 -0.59 7.56 3.38
C PHE A 92 0.16 7.59 4.71
N ILE A 93 0.26 6.42 5.33
CA ILE A 93 1.08 6.26 6.53
C ILE A 93 2.02 5.08 6.29
N ILE A 94 3.02 4.95 7.14
CA ILE A 94 3.94 3.82 7.02
C ILE A 94 3.39 2.65 7.84
N LYS A 95 3.93 1.47 7.58
CA LYS A 95 3.47 0.26 8.24
C LYS A 95 3.59 0.35 9.75
N GLU A 96 4.64 0.97 10.23
CA GLU A 96 4.86 1.12 11.67
C GLU A 96 3.74 1.94 12.31
N GLU A 97 3.26 2.95 11.61
CA GLU A 97 2.15 3.75 12.12
C GLU A 97 0.86 2.94 12.12
N PHE A 98 0.68 2.09 11.13
CA PHE A 98 -0.50 1.25 11.06
C PHE A 98 -0.54 0.28 12.23
N LEU A 99 0.61 -0.25 12.61
CA LEU A 99 0.69 -1.21 13.71
C LEU A 99 0.67 -0.59 15.09
N ALA A 100 0.84 0.71 15.17
CA ALA A 100 0.91 1.41 16.47
C ALA A 100 -0.44 1.44 17.19
#